data_bf47612e20cf6239b607c252907eb1f0
#
_entry.id   bf47612e20cf6239b607c252907eb1f0
#
_cell.length_a   1.000
_cell.length_b   1.000
_cell.length_c   1.000
_cell.angle_alpha   90.00
_cell.angle_beta   90.00
_cell.angle_gamma   90.00
#
_symmetry.space_group_name_H-M   'P 1'
#
loop_
_entity.id
_entity.type
_entity.pdbx_description
1 polymer ?
#
loop_
_entity_poly.entity_id
_entity_poly.type
_entity_poly.pdbx_seq_one_letter_code
_entity_poly.pdbx_strand_id
1 'polypeptide(L)'
;AASDVYKRQVKKSLDGYGETLEGAADAIWQFNKEIIDHTFDLIPAVKPQIAMYEQFGIEGLKVYKRTVDYCKEKGLIVIGDAKRGDIGSTSAAYAVGHIGSVQVGSKTYSGFDTDFLTVNPYLGTDGVKPFVDVCSSHDRGLFVLVKTSNPSSGEFQDRLIDGRPLYEWVAEKVVEWGDASMDGDYSNVGAVVGATYPEMSRILRNLMPRTYFLVPGYGAQGGTAEDLKHCFNKDGLGAIVNSSRGIIAAYKQEKYKQFGPEHFAEASRQAVIDMVADINRVL
;
A
#
# COMPACT_ATOMS: atom_id res chain seq x y z
N ALA A 1 1.92 7.06 14.02
CA ALA A 1 2.99 6.05 14.21
C ALA A 1 4.23 6.37 13.39
N ALA A 2 4.13 6.69 12.10
CA ALA A 2 5.26 7.22 11.32
C ALA A 2 5.82 8.51 11.95
N SER A 3 4.96 9.35 12.53
CA SER A 3 5.36 10.62 13.15
C SER A 3 6.30 10.49 14.36
N ASP A 4 6.24 9.43 15.15
CA ASP A 4 7.07 9.29 16.36
C ASP A 4 8.45 8.69 16.05
N VAL A 5 8.55 7.77 15.12
CA VAL A 5 9.81 7.28 14.55
C VAL A 5 10.52 8.44 13.87
N TYR A 6 9.78 9.16 13.06
CA TYR A 6 10.17 10.36 12.37
C TYR A 6 10.76 11.42 13.34
N LYS A 7 10.07 11.78 14.43
CA LYS A 7 10.53 12.81 15.36
C LYS A 7 11.88 12.52 16.00
N ARG A 8 12.22 11.28 16.28
CA ARG A 8 13.46 10.93 16.98
C ARG A 8 14.66 10.79 16.06
N GLN A 9 14.45 10.25 14.86
CA GLN A 9 15.51 10.15 13.84
C GLN A 9 15.74 11.46 13.14
N VAL A 10 14.68 12.22 12.88
CA VAL A 10 14.75 13.61 12.40
C VAL A 10 15.57 14.46 13.38
N LYS A 11 15.40 14.30 14.70
CA LYS A 11 16.20 15.07 15.67
C LYS A 11 17.70 14.79 15.55
N LYS A 12 18.11 13.55 15.30
CA LYS A 12 19.52 13.19 15.04
C LYS A 12 20.00 13.66 13.67
N SER A 13 19.10 13.69 12.68
CA SER A 13 19.40 14.17 11.32
C SER A 13 19.33 15.70 11.21
N LEU A 14 18.51 16.38 12.01
CA LEU A 14 18.42 17.85 12.04
C LEU A 14 19.75 18.50 12.44
N ASP A 15 20.55 17.85 13.28
CA ASP A 15 21.90 18.30 13.62
C ASP A 15 22.83 18.34 12.39
N GLY A 16 22.53 17.56 11.36
CA GLY A 16 23.29 17.51 10.09
C GLY A 16 22.65 18.26 8.91
N TYR A 17 21.32 18.32 8.86
CA TYR A 17 20.56 18.84 7.69
C TYR A 17 19.90 20.21 7.94
N GLY A 18 19.90 20.71 9.16
CA GLY A 18 19.22 21.95 9.55
C GLY A 18 17.69 21.80 9.75
N GLU A 19 17.10 22.78 10.41
CA GLU A 19 15.65 22.84 10.71
C GLU A 19 14.85 23.40 9.53
N THR A 20 14.89 22.72 8.38
CA THR A 20 14.21 23.10 7.14
C THR A 20 13.35 21.96 6.60
N LEU A 21 12.46 22.25 5.64
CA LEU A 21 11.68 21.19 4.96
C LEU A 21 12.59 20.26 4.15
N GLU A 22 13.65 20.81 3.55
CA GLU A 22 14.68 20.03 2.84
C GLU A 22 15.40 19.08 3.80
N GLY A 23 15.81 19.57 4.96
CA GLY A 23 16.45 18.76 6.01
C GLY A 23 15.54 17.64 6.52
N ALA A 24 14.26 17.94 6.73
CA ALA A 24 13.26 16.96 7.11
C ALA A 24 13.04 15.90 6.01
N ALA A 25 13.00 16.33 4.75
CA ALA A 25 12.87 15.43 3.60
C ALA A 25 14.10 14.51 3.44
N ASP A 26 15.31 15.04 3.60
CA ASP A 26 16.53 14.22 3.57
C ASP A 26 16.58 13.19 4.69
N ALA A 27 16.11 13.54 5.90
CA ALA A 27 16.00 12.60 7.01
C ALA A 27 15.03 11.45 6.71
N ILE A 28 13.89 11.73 6.08
CA ILE A 28 12.95 10.71 5.62
C ILE A 28 13.63 9.80 4.59
N TRP A 29 14.35 10.38 3.65
CA TRP A 29 15.08 9.62 2.63
C TRP A 29 16.07 8.63 3.25
N GLN A 30 16.93 9.09 4.16
CA GLN A 30 17.91 8.21 4.82
C GLN A 30 17.23 7.07 5.57
N PHE A 31 16.17 7.38 6.30
CA PHE A 31 15.38 6.37 6.99
C PHE A 31 14.80 5.32 6.04
N ASN A 32 14.15 5.75 4.95
CA ASN A 32 13.57 4.85 3.98
C ASN A 32 14.63 3.98 3.34
N LYS A 33 15.75 4.61 2.92
CA LYS A 33 16.86 3.91 2.27
C LYS A 33 17.41 2.80 3.16
N GLU A 34 17.67 3.06 4.43
CA GLU A 34 18.20 2.05 5.35
C GLU A 34 17.23 0.88 5.54
N ILE A 35 15.93 1.13 5.69
CA ILE A 35 14.93 0.06 5.78
C ILE A 35 14.88 -0.77 4.49
N ILE A 36 14.86 -0.12 3.33
CA ILE A 36 14.83 -0.81 2.03
C ILE A 36 16.09 -1.67 1.88
N ASP A 37 17.29 -1.13 2.15
CA ASP A 37 18.55 -1.85 2.05
C ASP A 37 18.62 -3.11 2.92
N HIS A 38 17.93 -3.10 4.08
CA HIS A 38 17.89 -4.23 4.99
C HIS A 38 16.75 -5.23 4.74
N THR A 39 15.78 -4.90 3.85
CA THR A 39 14.58 -5.73 3.69
C THR A 39 14.26 -6.12 2.25
N PHE A 40 14.87 -5.50 1.24
CA PHE A 40 14.50 -5.69 -0.17
C PHE A 40 14.61 -7.15 -0.66
N ASP A 41 15.51 -7.94 -0.09
CA ASP A 41 15.69 -9.36 -0.40
C ASP A 41 14.68 -10.30 0.27
N LEU A 42 13.82 -9.76 1.14
CA LEU A 42 12.83 -10.53 1.93
C LEU A 42 11.38 -10.21 1.56
N ILE A 43 11.14 -9.09 0.88
CA ILE A 43 9.80 -8.58 0.57
C ILE A 43 9.59 -8.41 -0.93
N PRO A 44 8.39 -8.72 -1.47
CA PRO A 44 8.11 -8.52 -2.90
C PRO A 44 7.76 -7.06 -3.24
N ALA A 45 7.27 -6.30 -2.26
CA ALA A 45 6.73 -4.97 -2.50
C ALA A 45 6.89 -4.02 -1.31
N VAL A 46 6.85 -2.72 -1.61
CA VAL A 46 6.74 -1.64 -0.62
C VAL A 46 5.49 -0.81 -0.88
N LYS A 47 4.93 -0.23 0.17
CA LYS A 47 3.73 0.61 0.09
C LYS A 47 3.94 1.98 0.76
N PRO A 48 4.57 2.95 0.07
CA PRO A 48 4.72 4.29 0.60
C PRO A 48 3.38 5.02 0.63
N GLN A 49 3.02 5.58 1.80
CA GLN A 49 1.83 6.39 1.99
C GLN A 49 2.15 7.85 1.64
N ILE A 50 1.61 8.35 0.53
CA ILE A 50 1.97 9.69 -0.01
C ILE A 50 1.67 10.83 0.99
N ALA A 51 0.63 10.73 1.80
CA ALA A 51 0.27 11.76 2.78
C ALA A 51 1.40 12.03 3.79
N MET A 52 2.26 11.03 4.08
CA MET A 52 3.42 11.20 4.96
C MET A 52 4.52 12.06 4.33
N TYR A 53 4.46 12.26 3.03
CA TYR A 53 5.37 13.10 2.25
C TYR A 53 4.70 14.43 1.89
N GLU A 54 3.42 14.42 1.47
CA GLU A 54 2.65 15.63 1.12
C GLU A 54 2.65 16.67 2.26
N GLN A 55 2.66 16.25 3.52
CA GLN A 55 2.73 17.15 4.68
C GLN A 55 4.00 18.02 4.72
N PHE A 56 5.05 17.65 3.96
CA PHE A 56 6.29 18.42 3.80
C PHE A 56 6.36 19.16 2.46
N GLY A 57 5.20 19.32 1.77
CA GLY A 57 5.11 20.03 0.50
C GLY A 57 5.94 19.41 -0.61
N ILE A 58 6.51 20.23 -1.45
CA ILE A 58 7.27 19.81 -2.64
C ILE A 58 8.49 18.98 -2.26
N GLU A 59 9.20 19.33 -1.18
CA GLU A 59 10.39 18.62 -0.76
C GLU A 59 10.05 17.19 -0.31
N GLY A 60 8.93 17.01 0.38
CA GLY A 60 8.41 15.69 0.69
C GLY A 60 8.06 14.88 -0.56
N LEU A 61 7.41 15.49 -1.55
CA LEU A 61 7.06 14.82 -2.80
C LEU A 61 8.30 14.43 -3.64
N LYS A 62 9.37 15.21 -3.61
CA LYS A 62 10.66 14.82 -4.20
C LYS A 62 11.21 13.56 -3.55
N VAL A 63 11.13 13.46 -2.22
CA VAL A 63 11.59 12.26 -1.48
C VAL A 63 10.65 11.08 -1.73
N TYR A 64 9.33 11.29 -1.85
CA TYR A 64 8.41 10.24 -2.28
C TYR A 64 8.85 9.63 -3.62
N LYS A 65 9.04 10.47 -4.65
CA LYS A 65 9.51 10.02 -5.96
C LYS A 65 10.85 9.30 -5.87
N ARG A 66 11.83 9.87 -5.15
CA ARG A 66 13.13 9.24 -4.94
C ARG A 66 13.02 7.87 -4.25
N THR A 67 12.10 7.71 -3.29
CA THR A 67 11.86 6.44 -2.62
C THR A 67 11.26 5.41 -3.60
N VAL A 68 10.31 5.82 -4.44
CA VAL A 68 9.72 4.97 -5.49
C VAL A 68 10.81 4.48 -6.43
N ASP A 69 11.63 5.38 -6.98
CA ASP A 69 12.71 5.04 -7.91
C ASP A 69 13.69 4.05 -7.30
N TYR A 70 14.10 4.30 -6.06
CA TYR A 70 15.03 3.42 -5.35
C TYR A 70 14.47 2.02 -5.09
N CYS A 71 13.20 1.90 -4.76
CA CYS A 71 12.54 0.61 -4.61
C CYS A 71 12.54 -0.17 -5.94
N LYS A 72 12.26 0.51 -7.05
CA LYS A 72 12.28 -0.10 -8.40
C LYS A 72 13.71 -0.52 -8.81
N GLU A 73 14.73 0.28 -8.50
CA GLU A 73 16.13 -0.10 -8.69
C GLU A 73 16.52 -1.38 -7.92
N LYS A 74 15.89 -1.62 -6.76
CA LYS A 74 16.06 -2.85 -5.97
C LYS A 74 15.19 -4.03 -6.46
N GLY A 75 14.41 -3.85 -7.52
CA GLY A 75 13.51 -4.87 -8.07
C GLY A 75 12.21 -5.06 -7.28
N LEU A 76 11.85 -4.11 -6.42
CA LEU A 76 10.63 -4.15 -5.62
C LEU A 76 9.44 -3.58 -6.40
N ILE A 77 8.27 -4.19 -6.26
CA ILE A 77 6.99 -3.62 -6.67
C ILE A 77 6.63 -2.46 -5.73
N VAL A 78 6.15 -1.34 -6.29
CA VAL A 78 5.75 -0.17 -5.50
C VAL A 78 4.25 0.06 -5.56
N ILE A 79 3.60 -0.01 -4.40
CA ILE A 79 2.17 0.28 -4.24
C ILE A 79 2.02 1.71 -3.72
N GLY A 80 1.61 2.64 -4.55
CA GLY A 80 1.31 4.01 -4.16
C GLY A 80 0.05 4.08 -3.30
N ASP A 81 0.20 4.27 -1.99
CA ASP A 81 -0.97 4.40 -1.10
C ASP A 81 -1.45 5.86 -1.06
N ALA A 82 -2.30 6.24 -2.03
CA ALA A 82 -2.77 7.61 -2.22
C ALA A 82 -4.30 7.76 -2.08
N LYS A 83 -5.05 6.66 -2.22
CA LYS A 83 -6.51 6.61 -2.13
C LYS A 83 -7.20 7.70 -2.96
N ARG A 84 -6.72 7.89 -4.21
CA ARG A 84 -7.26 8.88 -5.14
C ARG A 84 -8.67 8.52 -5.57
N GLY A 85 -9.44 9.55 -5.94
CA GLY A 85 -10.78 9.41 -6.47
C GLY A 85 -11.27 10.77 -6.95
N ASP A 86 -11.75 10.80 -8.20
CA ASP A 86 -12.40 11.94 -8.86
C ASP A 86 -13.21 11.37 -10.04
N ILE A 87 -13.64 12.17 -10.98
CA ILE A 87 -14.37 11.74 -12.18
C ILE A 87 -13.67 12.20 -13.48
N GLY A 88 -13.94 11.48 -14.57
CA GLY A 88 -13.57 11.88 -15.92
C GLY A 88 -12.09 12.26 -16.08
N SER A 89 -11.84 13.42 -16.65
CA SER A 89 -10.49 13.91 -16.96
C SER A 89 -9.62 14.16 -15.72
N THR A 90 -10.22 14.52 -14.58
CA THR A 90 -9.48 14.69 -13.31
C THR A 90 -8.99 13.36 -12.79
N SER A 91 -9.83 12.32 -12.82
CA SER A 91 -9.42 10.95 -12.50
C SER A 91 -8.30 10.46 -13.40
N ALA A 92 -8.39 10.73 -14.72
CA ALA A 92 -7.35 10.39 -15.69
C ALA A 92 -6.02 11.12 -15.38
N ALA A 93 -6.08 12.41 -14.98
CA ALA A 93 -4.88 13.13 -14.58
C ALA A 93 -4.19 12.55 -13.34
N TYR A 94 -4.98 12.14 -12.32
CA TYR A 94 -4.44 11.41 -11.17
C TYR A 94 -3.80 10.07 -11.58
N ALA A 95 -4.48 9.30 -12.45
CA ALA A 95 -3.97 8.02 -12.94
C ALA A 95 -2.62 8.21 -13.66
N VAL A 96 -2.57 9.14 -14.61
CA VAL A 96 -1.32 9.48 -15.35
C VAL A 96 -0.21 9.91 -14.41
N GLY A 97 -0.51 10.75 -13.42
CA GLY A 97 0.49 11.26 -12.47
C GLY A 97 1.10 10.18 -11.57
N HIS A 98 0.34 9.13 -11.23
CA HIS A 98 0.81 8.08 -10.33
C HIS A 98 1.35 6.85 -11.05
N ILE A 99 0.63 6.34 -12.04
CA ILE A 99 0.87 5.02 -12.67
C ILE A 99 1.01 5.08 -14.20
N GLY A 100 0.92 6.26 -14.78
CA GLY A 100 1.01 6.46 -16.21
C GLY A 100 2.17 7.33 -16.64
N SER A 101 2.02 7.93 -17.80
CA SER A 101 3.01 8.82 -18.39
C SER A 101 2.37 10.02 -19.10
N VAL A 102 3.09 11.13 -19.16
CA VAL A 102 2.70 12.34 -19.85
C VAL A 102 3.67 12.66 -20.98
N GLN A 103 3.13 13.07 -22.12
CA GLN A 103 3.94 13.51 -23.23
C GLN A 103 4.18 15.02 -23.19
N VAL A 104 5.43 15.45 -23.29
CA VAL A 104 5.84 16.85 -23.37
C VAL A 104 6.68 17.03 -24.64
N GLY A 105 6.09 17.62 -25.66
CA GLY A 105 6.69 17.66 -26.99
C GLY A 105 6.90 16.25 -27.56
N SER A 106 8.15 15.90 -27.89
CA SER A 106 8.52 14.57 -28.41
C SER A 106 8.94 13.57 -27.32
N LYS A 107 8.92 13.96 -26.05
CA LYS A 107 9.41 13.12 -24.93
C LYS A 107 8.27 12.68 -24.03
N THR A 108 8.38 11.47 -23.51
CA THR A 108 7.44 10.88 -22.52
C THR A 108 8.10 10.86 -21.15
N TYR A 109 7.33 11.23 -20.13
CA TYR A 109 7.77 11.29 -18.73
C TYR A 109 6.78 10.58 -17.84
N SER A 110 7.26 9.74 -16.94
CA SER A 110 6.45 9.20 -15.83
C SER A 110 6.45 10.20 -14.67
N GLY A 111 5.31 10.33 -13.99
CA GLY A 111 5.19 11.13 -12.77
C GLY A 111 5.83 10.41 -11.58
N PHE A 112 5.02 9.90 -10.66
CA PHE A 112 5.52 9.11 -9.52
C PHE A 112 5.99 7.71 -9.92
N ASP A 113 5.43 7.12 -10.98
CA ASP A 113 5.83 5.83 -11.55
C ASP A 113 5.68 4.64 -10.59
N THR A 114 4.61 4.62 -9.80
CA THR A 114 4.27 3.46 -8.97
C THR A 114 3.69 2.34 -9.83
N ASP A 115 3.84 1.07 -9.39
CA ASP A 115 3.32 -0.08 -10.13
C ASP A 115 1.84 -0.31 -9.83
N PHE A 116 1.41 -0.02 -8.61
CA PHE A 116 0.01 -0.05 -8.18
C PHE A 116 -0.39 1.26 -7.50
N LEU A 117 -1.69 1.56 -7.51
CA LEU A 117 -2.27 2.70 -6.83
C LEU A 117 -3.51 2.31 -6.03
N THR A 118 -3.64 2.81 -4.80
CA THR A 118 -4.91 2.69 -4.06
C THR A 118 -5.90 3.77 -4.49
N VAL A 119 -7.16 3.38 -4.73
CA VAL A 119 -8.23 4.26 -5.19
C VAL A 119 -9.51 4.11 -4.37
N ASN A 120 -10.28 5.20 -4.27
CA ASN A 120 -11.57 5.23 -3.59
C ASN A 120 -12.69 5.00 -4.61
N PRO A 121 -13.58 4.01 -4.42
CA PRO A 121 -14.62 3.67 -5.38
C PRO A 121 -15.88 4.53 -5.26
N TYR A 122 -15.98 5.44 -4.29
CA TYR A 122 -17.23 6.12 -3.92
C TYR A 122 -17.94 6.84 -5.07
N LEU A 123 -17.18 7.29 -6.10
CA LEU A 123 -17.73 7.93 -7.29
C LEU A 123 -18.09 6.96 -8.42
N GLY A 124 -18.06 5.65 -8.16
CA GLY A 124 -18.48 4.62 -9.10
C GLY A 124 -17.55 4.44 -10.30
N THR A 125 -18.10 3.91 -11.40
CA THR A 125 -17.34 3.57 -12.60
C THR A 125 -16.68 4.78 -13.25
N ASP A 126 -17.34 5.93 -13.25
CA ASP A 126 -16.78 7.18 -13.81
C ASP A 126 -15.51 7.63 -13.06
N GLY A 127 -15.40 7.26 -11.79
CA GLY A 127 -14.22 7.50 -10.96
C GLY A 127 -13.10 6.49 -11.17
N VAL A 128 -13.44 5.21 -11.30
CA VAL A 128 -12.46 4.12 -11.31
C VAL A 128 -11.97 3.78 -12.72
N LYS A 129 -12.85 3.82 -13.73
CA LYS A 129 -12.50 3.43 -15.11
C LYS A 129 -11.28 4.18 -15.68
N PRO A 130 -11.12 5.51 -15.51
CA PRO A 130 -9.93 6.19 -16.02
C PRO A 130 -8.60 5.64 -15.47
N PHE A 131 -8.58 5.14 -14.23
CA PHE A 131 -7.41 4.45 -13.68
C PHE A 131 -7.21 3.07 -14.32
N VAL A 132 -8.28 2.29 -14.52
CA VAL A 132 -8.22 0.98 -15.19
C VAL A 132 -7.67 1.12 -16.60
N ASP A 133 -8.08 2.14 -17.35
CA ASP A 133 -7.62 2.43 -18.71
C ASP A 133 -6.10 2.70 -18.74
N VAL A 134 -5.58 3.45 -17.76
CA VAL A 134 -4.13 3.69 -17.62
C VAL A 134 -3.41 2.42 -17.19
N CYS A 135 -3.97 1.61 -16.29
CA CYS A 135 -3.38 0.31 -15.91
C CYS A 135 -3.18 -0.58 -17.13
N SER A 136 -4.21 -0.74 -17.96
CA SER A 136 -4.16 -1.60 -19.15
C SER A 136 -3.14 -1.12 -20.20
N SER A 137 -2.92 0.20 -20.31
CA SER A 137 -2.00 0.78 -21.28
C SER A 137 -0.53 0.84 -20.83
N HIS A 138 -0.26 0.70 -19.51
CA HIS A 138 1.06 0.88 -18.91
C HIS A 138 1.55 -0.33 -18.11
N ASP A 139 0.85 -1.46 -18.15
CA ASP A 139 1.14 -2.63 -17.32
C ASP A 139 1.23 -2.26 -15.83
N ARG A 140 0.13 -1.74 -15.31
CA ARG A 140 -0.01 -1.29 -13.93
C ARG A 140 -1.26 -1.87 -13.30
N GLY A 141 -1.43 -1.68 -11.99
CA GLY A 141 -2.59 -2.17 -11.28
C GLY A 141 -3.17 -1.19 -10.26
N LEU A 142 -4.34 -1.56 -9.74
CA LEU A 142 -5.06 -0.82 -8.70
C LEU A 142 -5.31 -1.68 -7.48
N PHE A 143 -5.52 -1.01 -6.34
CA PHE A 143 -6.18 -1.57 -5.18
C PHE A 143 -7.35 -0.67 -4.78
N VAL A 144 -8.57 -1.14 -5.03
CA VAL A 144 -9.81 -0.43 -4.71
C VAL A 144 -10.18 -0.66 -3.24
N LEU A 145 -10.58 0.39 -2.52
CA LEU A 145 -11.06 0.25 -1.13
C LEU A 145 -12.38 -0.53 -1.11
N VAL A 146 -12.39 -1.73 -0.52
CA VAL A 146 -13.59 -2.58 -0.37
C VAL A 146 -14.01 -2.67 1.09
N LYS A 147 -13.18 -3.26 1.96
CA LYS A 147 -13.41 -3.33 3.39
C LYS A 147 -12.15 -2.91 4.14
N THR A 148 -12.21 -1.78 4.80
CA THR A 148 -11.07 -1.19 5.49
C THR A 148 -11.01 -1.57 6.97
N SER A 149 -9.82 -1.50 7.58
CA SER A 149 -9.57 -1.97 8.94
C SER A 149 -9.80 -0.91 10.05
N ASN A 150 -10.16 0.32 9.68
CA ASN A 150 -10.38 1.40 10.64
C ASN A 150 -11.71 1.21 11.43
N PRO A 151 -11.79 1.62 12.71
CA PRO A 151 -12.97 1.42 13.54
C PRO A 151 -14.28 1.95 12.96
N SER A 152 -14.25 3.10 12.29
CA SER A 152 -15.44 3.73 11.68
C SER A 152 -15.83 3.16 10.32
N SER A 153 -15.17 2.11 9.84
CA SER A 153 -15.49 1.52 8.52
C SER A 153 -16.95 1.07 8.40
N GLY A 154 -17.54 0.61 9.51
CA GLY A 154 -18.92 0.16 9.54
C GLY A 154 -19.98 1.25 9.36
N GLU A 155 -19.63 2.53 9.51
CA GLU A 155 -20.59 3.64 9.33
C GLU A 155 -21.19 3.65 7.91
N PHE A 156 -20.41 3.24 6.90
CA PHE A 156 -20.84 3.13 5.52
C PHE A 156 -20.72 1.70 5.00
N GLN A 157 -19.57 1.05 5.17
CA GLN A 157 -19.25 -0.20 4.49
C GLN A 157 -20.15 -1.35 4.92
N ASP A 158 -20.64 -1.37 6.16
CA ASP A 158 -21.54 -2.41 6.69
C ASP A 158 -23.04 -2.06 6.54
N ARG A 159 -23.38 -0.91 5.93
CA ARG A 159 -24.78 -0.56 5.66
C ARG A 159 -25.38 -1.51 4.64
N LEU A 160 -26.60 -1.98 4.95
CA LEU A 160 -27.32 -2.90 4.10
C LEU A 160 -28.05 -2.16 2.97
N ILE A 161 -27.83 -2.61 1.75
CA ILE A 161 -28.57 -2.24 0.57
C ILE A 161 -29.17 -3.54 0.02
N ASP A 162 -30.49 -3.63 -0.05
CA ASP A 162 -31.23 -4.84 -0.44
C ASP A 162 -30.79 -6.10 0.34
N GLY A 163 -30.55 -5.92 1.65
CA GLY A 163 -30.16 -6.98 2.58
C GLY A 163 -28.68 -7.40 2.52
N ARG A 164 -27.84 -6.75 1.72
CA ARG A 164 -26.41 -7.03 1.58
C ARG A 164 -25.58 -5.81 2.00
N PRO A 165 -24.44 -6.00 2.68
CA PRO A 165 -23.57 -4.88 3.05
C PRO A 165 -22.97 -4.18 1.82
N LEU A 166 -22.75 -2.85 1.94
CA LEU A 166 -22.19 -2.04 0.85
C LEU A 166 -20.84 -2.58 0.34
N TYR A 167 -19.97 -3.12 1.22
CA TYR A 167 -18.67 -3.62 0.80
C TYR A 167 -18.79 -4.80 -0.18
N GLU A 168 -19.86 -5.61 -0.14
CA GLU A 168 -20.09 -6.69 -1.12
C GLU A 168 -20.48 -6.16 -2.49
N TRP A 169 -21.27 -5.08 -2.54
CA TRP A 169 -21.59 -4.39 -3.80
C TRP A 169 -20.35 -3.78 -4.45
N VAL A 170 -19.47 -3.20 -3.62
CA VAL A 170 -18.18 -2.69 -4.12
C VAL A 170 -17.30 -3.85 -4.62
N ALA A 171 -17.29 -5.00 -3.93
CA ALA A 171 -16.53 -6.18 -4.36
C ALA A 171 -16.98 -6.69 -5.74
N GLU A 172 -18.28 -6.75 -6.01
CA GLU A 172 -18.80 -7.11 -7.34
C GLU A 172 -18.35 -6.13 -8.42
N LYS A 173 -18.33 -4.82 -8.11
CA LYS A 173 -17.81 -3.82 -9.03
C LYS A 173 -16.30 -3.96 -9.27
N VAL A 174 -15.52 -4.36 -8.27
CA VAL A 174 -14.10 -4.66 -8.45
C VAL A 174 -13.89 -5.79 -9.44
N VAL A 175 -14.70 -6.87 -9.36
CA VAL A 175 -14.67 -7.95 -10.33
C VAL A 175 -15.03 -7.45 -11.73
N GLU A 176 -16.13 -6.72 -11.88
CA GLU A 176 -16.58 -6.15 -13.15
C GLU A 176 -15.50 -5.27 -13.81
N TRP A 177 -14.87 -4.37 -13.03
CA TRP A 177 -13.79 -3.52 -13.53
C TRP A 177 -12.53 -4.31 -13.88
N GLY A 178 -12.30 -5.42 -13.18
CA GLY A 178 -11.14 -6.29 -13.37
C GLY A 178 -11.26 -7.25 -14.55
N ASP A 179 -12.46 -7.64 -14.94
CA ASP A 179 -12.70 -8.62 -16.02
C ASP A 179 -12.09 -8.19 -17.37
N ALA A 180 -12.04 -6.87 -17.61
CA ALA A 180 -11.42 -6.31 -18.81
C ALA A 180 -9.89 -6.14 -18.70
N SER A 181 -9.29 -6.43 -17.53
CA SER A 181 -7.89 -6.16 -17.20
C SER A 181 -7.23 -7.37 -16.52
N MET A 182 -7.43 -8.55 -17.10
CA MET A 182 -6.85 -9.80 -16.62
C MET A 182 -5.42 -9.99 -17.13
N ASP A 183 -4.53 -10.39 -16.21
CA ASP A 183 -3.19 -10.88 -16.52
C ASP A 183 -3.04 -12.29 -15.94
N GLY A 184 -3.04 -13.29 -16.82
CA GLY A 184 -3.09 -14.70 -16.42
C GLY A 184 -4.33 -15.02 -15.57
N ASP A 185 -4.10 -15.57 -14.38
CA ASP A 185 -5.16 -16.00 -13.46
C ASP A 185 -5.71 -14.88 -12.58
N TYR A 186 -5.06 -13.71 -12.55
CA TYR A 186 -5.42 -12.59 -11.68
C TYR A 186 -5.71 -11.32 -12.46
N SER A 187 -6.55 -10.48 -11.86
CA SER A 187 -6.87 -9.16 -12.38
C SER A 187 -5.86 -8.11 -11.91
N ASN A 188 -5.57 -7.12 -12.77
CA ASN A 188 -4.83 -5.91 -12.40
C ASN A 188 -5.64 -4.96 -11.49
N VAL A 189 -6.92 -5.25 -11.27
CA VAL A 189 -7.76 -4.52 -10.31
C VAL A 189 -7.89 -5.36 -9.05
N GLY A 190 -7.11 -4.99 -8.04
CA GLY A 190 -7.10 -5.57 -6.72
C GLY A 190 -8.06 -4.88 -5.74
N ALA A 191 -8.16 -5.42 -4.53
CA ALA A 191 -9.04 -4.90 -3.46
C ALA A 191 -8.26 -4.67 -2.17
N VAL A 192 -8.56 -3.59 -1.45
CA VAL A 192 -8.11 -3.43 -0.05
C VAL A 192 -9.11 -4.13 0.85
N VAL A 193 -8.63 -5.17 1.57
CA VAL A 193 -9.42 -5.98 2.52
C VAL A 193 -8.67 -6.07 3.84
N GLY A 194 -9.20 -5.46 4.90
CA GLY A 194 -8.54 -5.41 6.21
C GLY A 194 -8.48 -6.76 6.91
N ALA A 195 -7.36 -7.04 7.59
CA ALA A 195 -7.10 -8.29 8.31
C ALA A 195 -7.99 -8.52 9.55
N THR A 196 -8.70 -7.50 10.02
CA THR A 196 -9.40 -7.53 11.32
C THR A 196 -10.77 -8.23 11.30
N TYR A 197 -11.19 -8.76 10.14
CA TYR A 197 -12.50 -9.36 9.94
C TYR A 197 -12.40 -10.68 9.14
N PRO A 198 -11.98 -11.81 9.74
CA PRO A 198 -11.70 -13.07 9.03
C PRO A 198 -12.89 -13.61 8.24
N GLU A 199 -14.10 -13.56 8.82
CA GLU A 199 -15.30 -14.05 8.15
C GLU A 199 -15.66 -13.20 6.92
N MET A 200 -15.50 -11.87 7.00
CA MET A 200 -15.69 -11.00 5.84
C MET A 200 -14.63 -11.27 4.77
N SER A 201 -13.38 -11.56 5.16
CA SER A 201 -12.31 -11.93 4.22
C SER A 201 -12.68 -13.22 3.46
N ARG A 202 -13.27 -14.21 4.14
CA ARG A 202 -13.74 -15.45 3.51
C ARG A 202 -14.87 -15.19 2.50
N ILE A 203 -15.86 -14.36 2.86
CA ILE A 203 -16.95 -13.97 1.96
C ILE A 203 -16.38 -13.24 0.73
N LEU A 204 -15.52 -12.24 0.96
CA LEU A 204 -14.92 -11.44 -0.10
C LEU A 204 -14.01 -12.27 -1.01
N ARG A 205 -13.26 -13.26 -0.48
CA ARG A 205 -12.45 -14.17 -1.30
C ARG A 205 -13.33 -15.00 -2.24
N ASN A 206 -14.48 -15.48 -1.76
CA ASN A 206 -15.44 -16.20 -2.61
C ASN A 206 -16.05 -15.33 -3.71
N LEU A 207 -16.32 -14.05 -3.41
CA LEU A 207 -16.84 -13.09 -4.39
C LEU A 207 -15.77 -12.68 -5.42
N MET A 208 -14.52 -12.57 -4.99
CA MET A 208 -13.40 -12.05 -5.78
C MET A 208 -12.25 -13.08 -5.91
N PRO A 209 -12.48 -14.28 -6.50
CA PRO A 209 -11.49 -15.36 -6.51
C PRO A 209 -10.23 -15.05 -7.33
N ARG A 210 -10.33 -14.14 -8.28
CA ARG A 210 -9.23 -13.74 -9.20
C ARG A 210 -8.69 -12.34 -8.91
N THR A 211 -8.92 -11.82 -7.71
CA THR A 211 -8.53 -10.47 -7.28
C THR A 211 -7.43 -10.55 -6.23
N TYR A 212 -6.33 -9.84 -6.41
CA TYR A 212 -5.34 -9.68 -5.33
C TYR A 212 -5.90 -8.80 -4.21
N PHE A 213 -5.73 -9.24 -2.96
CA PHE A 213 -6.07 -8.46 -1.77
C PHE A 213 -4.83 -7.76 -1.23
N LEU A 214 -4.91 -6.44 -1.08
CA LEU A 214 -3.99 -5.69 -0.23
C LEU A 214 -4.56 -5.72 1.19
N VAL A 215 -3.84 -6.37 2.11
CA VAL A 215 -4.36 -6.70 3.45
C VAL A 215 -3.63 -5.89 4.53
N PRO A 216 -4.11 -4.68 4.88
CA PRO A 216 -3.62 -3.93 6.04
C PRO A 216 -4.18 -4.48 7.35
N GLY A 217 -3.46 -4.24 8.45
CA GLY A 217 -3.95 -4.50 9.80
C GLY A 217 -3.29 -5.66 10.53
N TYR A 218 -2.39 -6.42 9.89
CA TYR A 218 -1.60 -7.45 10.55
C TYR A 218 -0.71 -6.87 11.67
N GLY A 219 -0.73 -7.54 12.81
CA GLY A 219 0.05 -7.20 14.00
C GLY A 219 -0.46 -5.93 14.70
N ALA A 220 -0.02 -4.76 14.32
CA ALA A 220 -0.25 -3.50 15.02
C ALA A 220 -1.72 -3.04 15.14
N GLN A 221 -2.64 -3.64 14.38
CA GLN A 221 -4.10 -3.41 14.47
C GLN A 221 -4.85 -4.62 15.01
N GLY A 222 -4.15 -5.65 15.49
CA GLY A 222 -4.73 -6.84 16.12
C GLY A 222 -4.96 -8.02 15.18
N GLY A 223 -4.75 -7.89 13.87
CA GLY A 223 -4.84 -9.02 12.93
C GLY A 223 -3.70 -10.02 13.17
N THR A 224 -4.04 -11.30 13.21
CA THR A 224 -3.11 -12.43 13.38
C THR A 224 -2.88 -13.16 12.05
N ALA A 225 -1.90 -14.05 11.98
CA ALA A 225 -1.68 -14.89 10.80
C ALA A 225 -2.90 -15.78 10.50
N GLU A 226 -3.56 -16.33 11.53
CA GLU A 226 -4.78 -17.13 11.37
C GLU A 226 -5.92 -16.33 10.71
N ASP A 227 -6.02 -15.03 11.00
CA ASP A 227 -7.05 -14.17 10.41
C ASP A 227 -6.79 -13.93 8.91
N LEU A 228 -5.53 -14.05 8.47
CA LEU A 228 -5.11 -13.81 7.09
C LEU A 228 -5.38 -14.98 6.14
N LYS A 229 -5.48 -16.22 6.63
CA LYS A 229 -5.57 -17.40 5.77
C LYS A 229 -6.70 -17.34 4.75
N HIS A 230 -7.81 -16.71 5.10
CA HIS A 230 -8.95 -16.51 4.20
C HIS A 230 -8.74 -15.44 3.14
N CYS A 231 -7.67 -14.64 3.25
CA CYS A 231 -7.30 -13.68 2.23
C CYS A 231 -6.54 -14.33 1.05
N PHE A 232 -5.95 -15.49 1.27
CA PHE A 232 -5.19 -16.23 0.27
C PHE A 232 -6.05 -17.25 -0.47
N ASN A 233 -5.66 -17.59 -1.69
CA ASN A 233 -6.18 -18.73 -2.44
C ASN A 233 -5.44 -20.01 -2.01
N LYS A 234 -5.93 -21.17 -2.49
CA LYS A 234 -5.37 -22.50 -2.15
C LYS A 234 -3.93 -22.71 -2.64
N ASP A 235 -3.50 -21.92 -3.61
CA ASP A 235 -2.14 -21.91 -4.16
C ASP A 235 -1.16 -21.05 -3.34
N GLY A 236 -1.63 -20.41 -2.27
CA GLY A 236 -0.86 -19.48 -1.43
C GLY A 236 -0.72 -18.08 -2.02
N LEU A 237 -1.39 -17.79 -3.13
CA LEU A 237 -1.40 -16.49 -3.80
C LEU A 237 -2.69 -15.69 -3.49
N GLY A 238 -2.88 -14.57 -4.18
CA GLY A 238 -4.09 -13.75 -4.11
C GLY A 238 -4.09 -12.70 -3.00
N ALA A 239 -3.07 -12.64 -2.16
CA ALA A 239 -2.97 -11.58 -1.14
C ALA A 239 -1.55 -11.06 -0.97
N ILE A 240 -1.44 -9.78 -0.61
CA ILE A 240 -0.22 -9.12 -0.16
C ILE A 240 -0.49 -8.46 1.19
N VAL A 241 0.24 -8.88 2.21
CA VAL A 241 0.02 -8.43 3.60
C VAL A 241 0.88 -7.22 3.90
N ASN A 242 0.25 -6.16 4.43
CA ASN A 242 0.91 -4.91 4.76
C ASN A 242 1.03 -4.70 6.27
N SER A 243 2.26 -4.56 6.77
CA SER A 243 2.55 -4.23 8.16
C SER A 243 3.49 -3.03 8.27
N SER A 244 2.95 -1.82 8.44
CA SER A 244 3.78 -0.61 8.54
C SER A 244 4.46 -0.50 9.90
N ARG A 245 3.69 -0.30 10.99
CA ARG A 245 4.24 -0.12 12.34
C ARG A 245 4.98 -1.34 12.85
N GLY A 246 4.53 -2.54 12.46
CA GLY A 246 5.16 -3.81 12.82
C GLY A 246 6.60 -3.89 12.31
N ILE A 247 6.90 -3.31 11.16
CA ILE A 247 8.21 -3.35 10.51
C ILE A 247 9.01 -2.08 10.82
N ILE A 248 8.55 -0.90 10.37
CA ILE A 248 9.35 0.35 10.45
C ILE A 248 9.58 0.87 11.87
N ALA A 249 8.81 0.40 12.84
CA ALA A 249 8.96 0.74 14.25
C ALA A 249 9.25 -0.50 15.12
N ALA A 250 9.77 -1.57 14.53
CA ALA A 250 10.06 -2.83 15.21
C ALA A 250 10.94 -2.64 16.45
N TYR A 251 12.00 -1.83 16.37
CA TYR A 251 12.91 -1.54 17.48
C TYR A 251 12.24 -0.97 18.74
N LYS A 252 10.99 -0.48 18.66
CA LYS A 252 10.18 -0.02 19.79
C LYS A 252 9.38 -1.15 20.46
N GLN A 253 9.24 -2.30 19.81
CA GLN A 253 8.52 -3.44 20.35
C GLN A 253 9.41 -4.21 21.32
N GLU A 254 8.83 -4.76 22.39
CA GLU A 254 9.57 -5.51 23.41
C GLU A 254 10.40 -6.64 22.81
N LYS A 255 9.83 -7.36 21.81
CA LYS A 255 10.48 -8.47 21.10
C LYS A 255 11.81 -8.07 20.42
N TYR A 256 11.96 -6.82 20.00
CA TYR A 256 13.13 -6.33 19.24
C TYR A 256 13.93 -5.25 19.98
N LYS A 257 13.66 -5.07 21.25
CA LYS A 257 14.24 -4.00 22.09
C LYS A 257 15.78 -4.06 22.19
N GLN A 258 16.35 -5.27 22.03
CA GLN A 258 17.80 -5.49 22.03
C GLN A 258 18.53 -4.76 20.89
N PHE A 259 17.84 -4.45 19.78
CA PHE A 259 18.46 -3.71 18.67
C PHE A 259 18.64 -2.21 19.03
N GLY A 260 17.75 -1.65 19.84
CA GLY A 260 17.76 -0.23 20.14
C GLY A 260 17.46 0.65 18.90
N PRO A 261 17.41 1.97 19.10
CA PRO A 261 17.09 2.92 18.02
C PRO A 261 18.23 3.09 16.99
N GLU A 262 19.46 2.71 17.32
CA GLU A 262 20.61 2.82 16.42
C GLU A 262 20.58 1.72 15.34
N HIS A 263 20.02 0.55 15.66
CA HIS A 263 19.90 -0.61 14.77
C HIS A 263 18.44 -0.84 14.37
N PHE A 264 17.71 0.23 14.04
CA PHE A 264 16.29 0.16 13.69
C PHE A 264 16.04 -0.63 12.41
N ALA A 265 16.96 -0.57 11.45
CA ALA A 265 16.82 -1.27 10.18
C ALA A 265 17.05 -2.78 10.33
N GLU A 266 17.99 -3.21 11.18
CA GLU A 266 18.18 -4.61 11.56
C GLU A 266 16.97 -5.15 12.33
N ALA A 267 16.37 -4.33 13.21
CA ALA A 267 15.13 -4.68 13.88
C ALA A 267 13.97 -4.85 12.86
N SER A 268 13.91 -3.99 11.85
CA SER A 268 12.93 -4.10 10.76
C SER A 268 13.12 -5.38 9.95
N ARG A 269 14.38 -5.75 9.62
CA ARG A 269 14.71 -7.01 8.95
C ARG A 269 14.24 -8.22 9.77
N GLN A 270 14.55 -8.25 11.06
CA GLN A 270 14.12 -9.36 11.92
C GLN A 270 12.59 -9.44 12.01
N ALA A 271 11.90 -8.31 12.07
CA ALA A 271 10.45 -8.26 12.10
C ALA A 271 9.82 -8.80 10.79
N VAL A 272 10.45 -8.54 9.64
CA VAL A 272 10.03 -9.12 8.35
C VAL A 272 10.23 -10.63 8.35
N ILE A 273 11.38 -11.14 8.78
CA ILE A 273 11.66 -12.58 8.86
C ILE A 273 10.60 -13.27 9.74
N ASP A 274 10.33 -12.72 10.90
CA ASP A 274 9.35 -13.28 11.84
C ASP A 274 7.92 -13.24 11.26
N MET A 275 7.55 -12.16 10.57
CA MET A 275 6.26 -12.02 9.90
C MET A 275 6.09 -13.05 8.78
N VAL A 276 7.11 -13.26 7.95
CA VAL A 276 7.10 -14.26 6.88
C VAL A 276 6.93 -15.65 7.46
N ALA A 277 7.68 -15.98 8.52
CA ALA A 277 7.57 -17.28 9.20
C ALA A 277 6.18 -17.50 9.82
N ASP A 278 5.59 -16.47 10.45
CA ASP A 278 4.26 -16.56 11.07
C ASP A 278 3.15 -16.75 10.02
N ILE A 279 3.20 -16.00 8.91
CA ILE A 279 2.20 -16.12 7.83
C ILE A 279 2.34 -17.48 7.14
N ASN A 280 3.55 -17.92 6.78
CA ASN A 280 3.76 -19.20 6.10
C ASN A 280 3.35 -20.40 6.95
N ARG A 281 3.30 -20.27 8.27
CA ARG A 281 2.82 -21.35 9.16
C ARG A 281 1.34 -21.68 8.99
N VAL A 282 0.53 -20.74 8.48
CA VAL A 282 -0.94 -20.88 8.35
C VAL A 282 -1.40 -21.06 6.89
N LEU A 283 -0.50 -20.92 5.94
CA LEU A 283 -0.72 -21.20 4.51
C LEU A 283 -0.35 -22.64 4.17
#